data_4649afd3785079c2e209fd4217903c51
#
_entry.id   4649afd3785079c2e209fd4217903c51
#
_cell.length_a   1.000
_cell.length_b   1.000
_cell.length_c   1.000
_cell.angle_alpha   90.00
_cell.angle_beta   90.00
_cell.angle_gamma   90.00
#
_symmetry.space_group_name_H-M   'P 1'
#
loop_
_entity.id
_entity.type
_entity.pdbx_description
1 polymer ?
#
loop_
_entity_poly.entity_id
_entity_poly.type
_entity_poly.pdbx_seq_one_letter_code
_entity_poly.pdbx_strand_id
1 'polypeptide(L)'
;FEALSITNEWDTLAISTALMLIKAWEFDPDLRLDGHRVREMTLDGQFLEIDVFLDTFTDVGDLPCHSAYEKITQENSWLNGSQITHLQEILFKARDIYQSLTLPWHQETVLGSQVFQNNYGLAPQLDTDSFLQRYDRPVLTPEKRKELERWLADDHHCAGILTNRPSKTPPGYLSSPEAELGAELIEMEHLPILGSGMLAWFAATQRKLPEHTFFKPNPVHALALMQLCLGLPAEDALMKAHELWQGEGIRENWVKFGDSKVVVFEDSVKGLQSVRSAQALLALENIHIEVNLIGVSTNPIKRAELQKIADCVYTDINQVEWEAL
;
A
#
# COMPACT_ATOMS: atom_id res chain seq x y z
N PHE A 1 5.63 9.16 11.09
CA PHE A 1 5.37 7.72 10.95
C PHE A 1 6.29 7.07 9.91
N GLU A 2 6.36 7.52 8.67
CA GLU A 2 7.24 6.95 7.63
C GLU A 2 8.73 6.90 8.05
N ALA A 3 9.23 7.94 8.73
CA ALA A 3 10.61 7.99 9.24
C ALA A 3 10.90 6.88 10.26
N LEU A 4 9.89 6.39 10.95
CA LEU A 4 9.95 5.27 11.88
C LEU A 4 9.61 3.92 11.22
N SER A 5 9.52 3.87 9.89
CA SER A 5 9.10 2.69 9.12
C SER A 5 7.66 2.20 9.43
N ILE A 6 6.83 3.03 10.06
CA ILE A 6 5.40 2.77 10.23
C ILE A 6 4.72 3.20 8.92
N THR A 7 4.59 2.28 7.99
CA THR A 7 4.07 2.53 6.64
C THR A 7 2.64 2.02 6.47
N ASN A 8 2.09 1.34 7.47
CA ASN A 8 0.71 0.87 7.46
C ASN A 8 -0.21 1.98 7.96
N GLU A 9 -1.12 2.44 7.11
CA GLU A 9 -2.05 3.53 7.42
C GLU A 9 -2.98 3.20 8.59
N TRP A 10 -3.32 1.93 8.77
CA TRP A 10 -4.20 1.48 9.85
C TRP A 10 -3.52 1.58 11.22
N ASP A 11 -2.23 1.24 11.28
CA ASP A 11 -1.43 1.44 12.51
C ASP A 11 -1.28 2.93 12.81
N THR A 12 -0.99 3.74 11.79
CA THR A 12 -0.88 5.20 11.92
C THR A 12 -2.17 5.81 12.46
N LEU A 13 -3.31 5.39 11.92
CA LEU A 13 -4.62 5.86 12.38
C LEU A 13 -4.90 5.44 13.83
N ALA A 14 -4.66 4.17 14.16
CA ALA A 14 -4.92 3.66 15.51
C ALA A 14 -4.05 4.36 16.57
N ILE A 15 -2.76 4.56 16.27
CA ILE A 15 -1.83 5.27 17.17
C ILE A 15 -2.25 6.74 17.32
N SER A 16 -2.55 7.42 16.21
CA SER A 16 -3.02 8.81 16.25
C SER A 16 -4.30 8.94 17.06
N THR A 17 -5.24 8.02 16.89
CA THR A 17 -6.49 7.99 17.64
C THR A 17 -6.26 7.75 19.13
N ALA A 18 -5.35 6.85 19.49
CA ALA A 18 -4.99 6.63 20.89
C ALA A 18 -4.41 7.89 21.55
N LEU A 19 -3.51 8.60 20.84
CA LEU A 19 -2.95 9.86 21.32
C LEU A 19 -4.01 10.96 21.48
N MET A 20 -4.97 11.03 20.55
CA MET A 20 -6.11 11.94 20.67
C MET A 20 -6.94 11.66 21.94
N LEU A 21 -7.19 10.38 22.23
CA LEU A 21 -7.94 9.99 23.42
C LEU A 21 -7.21 10.33 24.72
N ILE A 22 -5.90 10.13 24.77
CA ILE A 22 -5.09 10.52 25.93
C ILE A 22 -5.33 12.00 26.26
N LYS A 23 -5.29 12.87 25.26
CA LYS A 23 -5.55 14.30 25.44
C LYS A 23 -7.01 14.58 25.79
N ALA A 24 -7.96 13.92 25.16
CA ALA A 24 -9.38 14.09 25.46
C ALA A 24 -9.73 13.66 26.89
N TRP A 25 -9.11 12.63 27.44
CA TRP A 25 -9.32 12.14 28.81
C TRP A 25 -8.82 13.11 29.90
N GLU A 26 -7.94 14.04 29.57
CA GLU A 26 -7.62 15.15 30.49
C GLU A 26 -8.84 16.02 30.82
N PHE A 27 -9.83 16.08 29.90
CA PHE A 27 -11.05 16.91 30.01
C PHE A 27 -12.30 16.08 30.30
N ASP A 28 -12.40 14.87 29.71
CA ASP A 28 -13.52 13.95 29.88
C ASP A 28 -12.97 12.52 30.12
N PRO A 29 -12.68 12.13 31.37
CA PRO A 29 -12.08 10.84 31.68
C PRO A 29 -12.93 9.61 31.28
N ASP A 30 -14.23 9.79 31.07
CA ASP A 30 -15.19 8.73 30.73
C ASP A 30 -15.47 8.66 29.22
N LEU A 31 -14.81 9.51 28.43
CA LEU A 31 -14.97 9.53 26.98
C LEU A 31 -14.62 8.17 26.39
N ARG A 32 -15.49 7.66 25.52
CA ARG A 32 -15.24 6.48 24.70
C ARG A 32 -15.49 6.81 23.24
N LEU A 33 -14.68 6.20 22.37
CA LEU A 33 -14.95 6.24 20.93
C LEU A 33 -16.19 5.40 20.65
N ASP A 34 -17.24 6.07 20.23
CA ASP A 34 -18.35 5.46 19.53
C ASP A 34 -18.59 6.22 18.21
N GLY A 35 -19.16 5.55 17.22
CA GLY A 35 -19.32 6.12 15.88
C GLY A 35 -20.14 7.40 15.80
N HIS A 36 -20.95 7.71 16.81
CA HIS A 36 -21.76 8.92 16.87
C HIS A 36 -20.95 10.12 17.40
N ARG A 37 -20.08 9.90 18.39
CA ARG A 37 -19.31 10.97 19.03
C ARG A 37 -18.13 11.46 18.20
N VAL A 38 -17.52 10.62 17.38
CA VAL A 38 -16.39 11.02 16.51
C VAL A 38 -16.77 12.15 15.55
N ARG A 39 -18.02 12.20 15.09
CA ARG A 39 -18.52 13.30 14.24
C ARG A 39 -18.58 14.65 14.95
N GLU A 40 -18.66 14.66 16.27
CA GLU A 40 -18.81 15.87 17.09
C GLU A 40 -17.47 16.36 17.66
N MET A 41 -16.42 15.54 17.61
CA MET A 41 -15.09 15.90 18.11
C MET A 41 -14.32 16.72 17.08
N THR A 42 -14.43 18.03 17.16
CA THR A 42 -13.49 18.96 16.54
C THR A 42 -12.29 19.12 17.46
N LEU A 43 -11.28 18.30 17.28
CA LEU A 43 -9.99 18.50 17.93
C LEU A 43 -9.17 19.47 17.05
N ASP A 44 -8.74 20.58 17.63
CA ASP A 44 -7.75 21.43 17.00
C ASP A 44 -6.44 20.63 16.87
N GLY A 45 -5.93 20.45 15.66
CA GLY A 45 -4.75 19.63 15.39
C GLY A 45 -3.48 20.05 16.13
N GLN A 46 -3.46 21.26 16.74
CA GLN A 46 -2.39 21.72 17.61
C GLN A 46 -2.31 21.00 18.97
N PHE A 47 -3.37 20.27 19.36
CA PHE A 47 -3.40 19.54 20.64
C PHE A 47 -2.74 18.15 20.57
N LEU A 48 -2.40 17.64 19.40
CA LEU A 48 -2.09 16.22 19.27
C LEU A 48 -0.65 15.83 19.58
N GLU A 49 0.27 16.77 19.77
CA GLU A 49 1.69 16.51 20.08
C GLU A 49 2.25 15.20 19.49
N ILE A 50 1.70 14.80 18.30
CA ILE A 50 2.09 13.56 17.62
C ILE A 50 3.58 13.57 17.33
N ASP A 51 4.11 14.73 16.94
CA ASP A 51 5.54 14.88 16.65
C ASP A 51 6.38 14.60 17.89
N VAL A 52 5.97 15.10 19.06
CA VAL A 52 6.66 14.86 20.34
C VAL A 52 6.65 13.37 20.70
N PHE A 53 5.53 12.69 20.49
CA PHE A 53 5.45 11.24 20.70
C PHE A 53 6.38 10.50 19.74
N LEU A 54 6.36 10.84 18.44
CA LEU A 54 7.16 10.18 17.41
C LEU A 54 8.65 10.40 17.62
N ASP A 55 9.07 11.59 18.04
CA ASP A 55 10.48 11.90 18.32
C ASP A 55 11.09 11.02 19.43
N THR A 56 10.24 10.56 20.35
CA THR A 56 10.66 9.68 21.46
C THR A 56 10.27 8.20 21.26
N PHE A 57 9.59 7.87 20.16
CA PHE A 57 9.16 6.50 19.84
C PHE A 57 10.26 5.76 19.08
N THR A 58 11.30 5.31 19.80
CA THR A 58 12.51 4.71 19.20
C THR A 58 12.45 3.20 19.04
N ASP A 59 11.64 2.51 19.83
CA ASP A 59 11.48 1.05 19.79
C ASP A 59 10.10 0.69 19.19
N VAL A 60 10.02 0.76 17.87
CA VAL A 60 8.76 0.55 17.15
C VAL A 60 8.38 -0.93 17.05
N GLY A 61 9.36 -1.85 17.01
CA GLY A 61 9.14 -3.29 16.85
C GLY A 61 8.40 -3.68 15.57
N ASP A 62 8.09 -4.97 15.43
CA ASP A 62 7.35 -5.50 14.27
C ASP A 62 5.84 -5.21 14.33
N LEU A 63 5.33 -4.87 15.51
CA LEU A 63 3.94 -4.53 15.78
C LEU A 63 3.83 -3.11 16.36
N PRO A 64 3.85 -2.06 15.52
CA PRO A 64 3.91 -0.67 15.97
C PRO A 64 2.82 -0.28 16.99
N CYS A 65 1.60 -0.78 16.81
CA CYS A 65 0.50 -0.52 17.74
C CYS A 65 0.73 -1.12 19.13
N HIS A 66 1.40 -2.28 19.23
CA HIS A 66 1.74 -2.89 20.53
C HIS A 66 2.82 -2.09 21.25
N SER A 67 3.88 -1.70 20.54
CA SER A 67 4.95 -0.86 21.09
C SER A 67 4.43 0.53 21.49
N ALA A 68 3.50 1.10 20.69
CA ALA A 68 2.84 2.36 21.04
C ALA A 68 1.99 2.21 22.31
N TYR A 69 1.25 1.11 22.47
CA TYR A 69 0.48 0.84 23.68
C TYR A 69 1.39 0.78 24.94
N GLU A 70 2.51 0.07 24.85
CA GLU A 70 3.47 -0.02 25.95
C GLU A 70 4.02 1.36 26.33
N LYS A 71 4.48 2.13 25.35
CA LYS A 71 4.97 3.49 25.57
C LYS A 71 3.89 4.41 26.17
N ILE A 72 2.70 4.44 25.58
CA ILE A 72 1.59 5.29 26.05
C ILE A 72 1.24 4.96 27.52
N THR A 73 1.13 3.69 27.85
CA THR A 73 0.76 3.28 29.22
C THR A 73 1.87 3.52 30.25
N GLN A 74 3.14 3.44 29.84
CA GLN A 74 4.29 3.78 30.70
C GLN A 74 4.35 5.29 30.99
N GLU A 75 4.12 6.12 29.99
CA GLU A 75 4.19 7.58 30.11
C GLU A 75 2.96 8.18 30.82
N ASN A 76 1.81 7.48 30.80
CA ASN A 76 0.55 7.94 31.36
C ASN A 76 0.06 7.04 32.49
N SER A 77 0.83 6.98 33.60
CA SER A 77 0.52 6.15 34.78
C SER A 77 -0.77 6.55 35.51
N TRP A 78 -1.40 7.67 35.15
CA TRP A 78 -2.69 8.15 35.67
C TRP A 78 -3.90 7.45 35.03
N LEU A 79 -3.72 6.73 33.93
CA LEU A 79 -4.79 6.02 33.23
C LEU A 79 -5.44 4.97 34.15
N ASN A 80 -6.76 4.97 34.17
CA ASN A 80 -7.54 3.95 34.90
C ASN A 80 -7.73 2.67 34.06
N GLY A 81 -8.19 1.59 34.69
CA GLY A 81 -8.36 0.30 34.05
C GLY A 81 -9.31 0.31 32.84
N SER A 82 -10.35 1.17 32.85
CA SER A 82 -11.30 1.31 31.75
C SER A 82 -10.63 1.94 30.51
N GLN A 83 -9.81 2.97 30.73
CA GLN A 83 -9.05 3.66 29.68
C GLN A 83 -7.97 2.74 29.06
N ILE A 84 -7.27 1.97 29.91
CA ILE A 84 -6.28 0.97 29.47
C ILE A 84 -6.95 -0.09 28.58
N THR A 85 -8.12 -0.62 29.00
CA THR A 85 -8.86 -1.59 28.19
C THR A 85 -9.27 -0.98 26.85
N HIS A 86 -9.73 0.27 26.83
CA HIS A 86 -10.14 0.95 25.59
C HIS A 86 -8.96 1.21 24.64
N LEU A 87 -7.78 1.53 25.15
CA LEU A 87 -6.55 1.59 24.36
C LEU A 87 -6.20 0.25 23.71
N GLN A 88 -6.38 -0.86 24.43
CA GLN A 88 -6.16 -2.20 23.87
C GLN A 88 -7.14 -2.51 22.73
N GLU A 89 -8.42 -2.14 22.88
CA GLU A 89 -9.44 -2.30 21.83
C GLU A 89 -9.04 -1.55 20.54
N ILE A 90 -8.47 -0.35 20.66
CA ILE A 90 -8.03 0.45 19.52
C ILE A 90 -6.75 -0.11 18.90
N LEU A 91 -5.72 -0.34 19.71
CA LEU A 91 -4.37 -0.60 19.21
C LEU A 91 -4.16 -2.08 18.83
N PHE A 92 -4.72 -3.04 19.58
CA PHE A 92 -4.48 -4.46 19.32
C PHE A 92 -5.39 -5.04 18.24
N LYS A 93 -6.42 -4.30 17.84
CA LYS A 93 -7.39 -4.69 16.80
C LYS A 93 -7.28 -3.83 15.54
N ALA A 94 -6.29 -2.97 15.45
CA ALA A 94 -6.16 -1.96 14.39
C ALA A 94 -6.26 -2.51 12.96
N ARG A 95 -5.89 -3.77 12.74
CA ARG A 95 -5.86 -4.40 11.41
C ARG A 95 -7.04 -5.34 11.12
N ASP A 96 -7.98 -5.52 12.03
CA ASP A 96 -9.16 -6.38 11.86
C ASP A 96 -10.38 -5.51 11.59
N ILE A 97 -10.90 -5.55 10.36
CA ILE A 97 -12.03 -4.71 9.92
C ILE A 97 -13.31 -4.94 10.74
N TYR A 98 -13.48 -6.11 11.34
CA TYR A 98 -14.66 -6.44 12.13
C TYR A 98 -14.53 -6.17 13.61
N GLN A 99 -13.30 -5.97 14.12
CA GLN A 99 -13.02 -5.76 15.55
C GLN A 99 -12.41 -4.38 15.84
N SER A 100 -11.81 -3.74 14.84
CA SER A 100 -11.22 -2.42 14.99
C SER A 100 -12.30 -1.36 15.18
N LEU A 101 -12.03 -0.41 16.07
CA LEU A 101 -12.86 0.78 16.24
C LEU A 101 -12.55 1.86 15.19
N THR A 102 -11.37 1.83 14.58
CA THR A 102 -10.91 2.90 13.68
C THR A 102 -10.87 2.49 12.21
N LEU A 103 -10.53 1.24 11.91
CA LEU A 103 -10.37 0.77 10.54
C LEU A 103 -11.65 0.84 9.71
N PRO A 104 -12.87 0.52 10.22
CA PRO A 104 -14.10 0.68 9.45
C PRO A 104 -14.32 2.13 8.99
N TRP A 105 -14.07 3.12 9.84
CA TRP A 105 -14.20 4.54 9.47
C TRP A 105 -13.19 4.97 8.42
N HIS A 106 -11.93 4.52 8.57
CA HIS A 106 -10.91 4.77 7.55
C HIS A 106 -11.33 4.19 6.19
N GLN A 107 -11.71 2.92 6.18
CA GLN A 107 -12.10 2.25 4.94
C GLN A 107 -13.37 2.85 4.33
N GLU A 108 -14.36 3.23 5.15
CA GLU A 108 -15.55 3.93 4.67
C GLU A 108 -15.20 5.31 4.08
N THR A 109 -14.27 6.04 4.72
CA THR A 109 -13.80 7.34 4.22
C THR A 109 -13.07 7.19 2.88
N VAL A 110 -12.15 6.23 2.78
CA VAL A 110 -11.35 6.01 1.56
C VAL A 110 -12.22 5.53 0.40
N LEU A 111 -13.08 4.54 0.65
CA LEU A 111 -13.87 3.87 -0.38
C LEU A 111 -15.21 4.56 -0.71
N GLY A 112 -15.74 5.34 0.22
CA GLY A 112 -17.13 5.76 0.25
C GLY A 112 -18.06 4.68 0.78
N SER A 113 -19.18 5.11 1.38
CA SER A 113 -20.13 4.26 2.11
C SER A 113 -20.66 3.09 1.28
N GLN A 114 -20.97 3.31 -0.01
CA GLN A 114 -21.53 2.27 -0.87
C GLN A 114 -20.50 1.18 -1.19
N VAL A 115 -19.27 1.54 -1.55
CA VAL A 115 -18.21 0.56 -1.87
C VAL A 115 -17.78 -0.18 -0.60
N PHE A 116 -17.65 0.55 0.53
CA PHE A 116 -17.38 -0.03 1.83
C PHE A 116 -18.41 -1.13 2.21
N GLN A 117 -19.69 -0.81 2.12
CA GLN A 117 -20.76 -1.77 2.42
C GLN A 117 -20.71 -3.00 1.50
N ASN A 118 -20.53 -2.78 0.20
CA ASN A 118 -20.47 -3.87 -0.77
C ASN A 118 -19.24 -4.78 -0.54
N ASN A 119 -18.11 -4.22 -0.13
CA ASN A 119 -16.85 -4.95 0.05
C ASN A 119 -16.82 -5.73 1.37
N TYR A 120 -17.26 -5.11 2.46
CA TYR A 120 -17.12 -5.70 3.80
C TYR A 120 -18.41 -6.25 4.39
N GLY A 121 -19.57 -5.95 3.81
CA GLY A 121 -20.88 -6.33 4.36
C GLY A 121 -21.24 -5.61 5.65
N LEU A 122 -20.49 -4.58 6.03
CA LEU A 122 -20.72 -3.77 7.22
C LEU A 122 -21.63 -2.59 6.89
N ALA A 123 -22.48 -2.22 7.85
CA ALA A 123 -23.32 -1.02 7.71
C ALA A 123 -22.44 0.25 7.76
N PRO A 124 -22.62 1.18 6.81
CA PRO A 124 -21.93 2.46 6.84
C PRO A 124 -22.28 3.28 8.10
N GLN A 125 -21.32 4.04 8.59
CA GLN A 125 -21.48 4.90 9.77
C GLN A 125 -21.32 6.39 9.45
N LEU A 126 -20.58 6.73 8.39
CA LEU A 126 -20.21 8.12 8.07
C LEU A 126 -21.09 8.74 6.99
N ASP A 127 -21.73 7.94 6.13
CA ASP A 127 -22.52 8.40 4.98
C ASP A 127 -21.73 9.40 4.12
N THR A 128 -20.64 8.90 3.52
CA THR A 128 -19.68 9.72 2.78
C THR A 128 -19.41 9.19 1.37
N ASP A 129 -19.06 10.10 0.47
CA ASP A 129 -18.43 9.76 -0.81
C ASP A 129 -16.99 9.31 -0.60
N SER A 130 -16.41 8.58 -1.55
CA SER A 130 -15.01 8.20 -1.53
C SER A 130 -14.08 9.40 -1.51
N PHE A 131 -13.24 9.52 -0.48
CA PHE A 131 -12.21 10.56 -0.41
C PHE A 131 -11.13 10.35 -1.46
N LEU A 132 -10.79 9.09 -1.77
CA LEU A 132 -9.86 8.77 -2.84
C LEU A 132 -10.36 9.33 -4.17
N GLN A 133 -11.61 9.08 -4.54
CA GLN A 133 -12.18 9.59 -5.80
C GLN A 133 -12.42 11.12 -5.78
N ARG A 134 -12.73 11.68 -4.61
CA ARG A 134 -13.08 13.09 -4.50
C ARG A 134 -11.86 14.03 -4.41
N TYR A 135 -10.82 13.61 -3.72
CA TYR A 135 -9.68 14.49 -3.38
C TYR A 135 -8.38 14.12 -4.08
N ASP A 136 -8.15 12.85 -4.39
CA ASP A 136 -7.00 12.46 -5.20
C ASP A 136 -7.15 13.03 -6.62
N ARG A 137 -6.05 13.39 -7.21
CA ARG A 137 -6.02 13.93 -8.57
C ARG A 137 -5.03 13.15 -9.42
N PRO A 138 -5.45 12.73 -10.62
CA PRO A 138 -4.53 12.12 -11.57
C PRO A 138 -3.34 13.06 -11.83
N VAL A 139 -2.14 12.54 -11.66
CA VAL A 139 -0.93 13.26 -12.04
C VAL A 139 -0.69 13.11 -13.54
N LEU A 140 -1.00 11.94 -14.10
CA LEU A 140 -0.91 11.70 -15.55
C LEU A 140 -1.95 12.53 -16.29
N THR A 141 -1.48 13.42 -17.18
CA THR A 141 -2.41 14.25 -17.97
C THR A 141 -3.16 13.43 -19.02
N PRO A 142 -4.36 13.87 -19.46
CA PRO A 142 -5.12 13.18 -20.50
C PRO A 142 -4.33 13.00 -21.81
N GLU A 143 -3.46 13.95 -22.15
CA GLU A 143 -2.60 13.89 -23.33
C GLU A 143 -1.57 12.75 -23.19
N LYS A 144 -0.88 12.69 -22.05
CA LYS A 144 0.12 11.65 -21.77
C LYS A 144 -0.51 10.27 -21.63
N ARG A 145 -1.71 10.19 -21.07
CA ARG A 145 -2.47 8.94 -21.05
C ARG A 145 -2.77 8.46 -22.47
N LYS A 146 -3.25 9.32 -23.37
CA LYS A 146 -3.48 8.97 -24.78
C LYS A 146 -2.21 8.56 -25.52
N GLU A 147 -1.06 9.13 -25.18
CA GLU A 147 0.23 8.66 -25.71
C GLU A 147 0.53 7.24 -25.25
N LEU A 148 0.35 6.93 -23.95
CA LEU A 148 0.52 5.59 -23.41
C LEU A 148 -0.48 4.60 -24.02
N GLU A 149 -1.74 4.97 -24.18
CA GLU A 149 -2.77 4.14 -24.84
C GLU A 149 -2.38 3.81 -26.29
N ARG A 150 -1.85 4.78 -27.03
CA ARG A 150 -1.36 4.55 -28.40
C ARG A 150 -0.15 3.63 -28.42
N TRP A 151 0.75 3.76 -27.46
CA TRP A 151 1.89 2.88 -27.30
C TRP A 151 1.43 1.44 -26.97
N LEU A 152 0.44 1.28 -26.10
CA LEU A 152 -0.16 0.00 -25.73
C LEU A 152 -1.00 -0.65 -26.85
N ALA A 153 -1.36 0.09 -27.89
CA ALA A 153 -2.08 -0.46 -29.05
C ALA A 153 -1.20 -1.39 -29.94
N ASP A 154 0.11 -1.38 -29.75
CA ASP A 154 1.02 -2.37 -30.35
C ASP A 154 1.01 -3.65 -29.53
N ASP A 155 0.75 -4.80 -30.20
CA ASP A 155 0.67 -6.12 -29.58
C ASP A 155 1.99 -6.58 -28.92
N HIS A 156 3.10 -5.91 -29.20
CA HIS A 156 4.39 -6.15 -28.56
C HIS A 156 4.57 -5.41 -27.24
N HIS A 157 3.65 -4.53 -26.90
CA HIS A 157 3.69 -3.74 -25.69
C HIS A 157 2.64 -4.19 -24.68
N CYS A 158 3.00 -4.15 -23.40
CA CYS A 158 2.07 -4.35 -22.32
C CYS A 158 2.46 -3.49 -21.12
N ALA A 159 1.50 -3.14 -20.29
CA ALA A 159 1.74 -2.44 -19.05
C ALA A 159 0.91 -3.04 -17.90
N GLY A 160 1.32 -2.76 -16.68
CA GLY A 160 0.59 -3.17 -15.48
C GLY A 160 0.89 -2.25 -14.31
N ILE A 161 0.06 -2.31 -13.30
CA ILE A 161 0.13 -1.48 -12.09
C ILE A 161 0.71 -2.29 -10.94
N LEU A 162 1.91 -1.89 -10.48
CA LEU A 162 2.63 -2.45 -9.35
C LEU A 162 2.43 -1.54 -8.12
N THR A 163 1.67 -1.98 -7.12
CA THR A 163 1.36 -1.12 -5.97
C THR A 163 1.32 -1.86 -4.64
N ASN A 164 1.73 -1.20 -3.55
CA ASN A 164 1.47 -1.69 -2.20
C ASN A 164 0.09 -1.24 -1.66
N ARG A 165 -0.71 -0.49 -2.43
CA ARG A 165 -2.11 -0.26 -2.06
C ARG A 165 -2.87 -1.58 -2.01
N PRO A 166 -3.83 -1.75 -1.10
CA PRO A 166 -4.73 -2.89 -1.10
C PRO A 166 -5.45 -3.05 -2.45
N SER A 167 -5.62 -4.28 -2.88
CA SER A 167 -6.28 -4.64 -4.13
C SER A 167 -7.29 -5.77 -3.91
N LYS A 168 -8.22 -5.98 -4.83
CA LYS A 168 -9.14 -7.11 -4.81
C LYS A 168 -8.41 -8.43 -4.69
N THR A 169 -9.08 -9.38 -4.04
CA THR A 169 -8.57 -10.73 -3.75
C THR A 169 -9.58 -11.78 -4.22
N PRO A 170 -9.18 -13.05 -4.34
CA PRO A 170 -10.11 -14.14 -4.57
C PRO A 170 -11.18 -14.21 -3.47
N PRO A 171 -12.38 -14.75 -3.79
CA PRO A 171 -13.45 -14.90 -2.82
C PRO A 171 -13.01 -15.63 -1.55
N GLY A 172 -13.43 -15.13 -0.40
CA GLY A 172 -13.12 -15.73 0.91
C GLY A 172 -11.87 -15.15 1.60
N TYR A 173 -11.18 -14.22 0.96
CA TYR A 173 -10.14 -13.41 1.60
C TYR A 173 -10.49 -11.92 1.44
N LEU A 174 -10.41 -11.15 2.53
CA LEU A 174 -10.81 -9.75 2.53
C LEU A 174 -9.63 -8.83 2.29
N SER A 175 -9.82 -7.88 1.37
CA SER A 175 -8.92 -6.75 1.15
C SER A 175 -9.72 -5.56 0.64
N SER A 176 -9.13 -4.38 0.65
CA SER A 176 -9.72 -3.16 0.11
C SER A 176 -9.49 -3.05 -1.41
N PRO A 177 -10.46 -2.59 -2.21
CA PRO A 177 -10.29 -2.37 -3.65
C PRO A 177 -9.66 -1.00 -3.97
N GLU A 178 -8.76 -0.50 -3.14
CA GLU A 178 -8.18 0.85 -3.30
C GLU A 178 -7.34 0.99 -4.57
N ALA A 179 -6.60 -0.08 -4.95
CA ALA A 179 -5.79 -0.05 -6.16
C ALA A 179 -6.66 0.06 -7.42
N GLU A 180 -7.78 -0.65 -7.44
CA GLU A 180 -8.74 -0.61 -8.54
C GLU A 180 -9.44 0.75 -8.63
N LEU A 181 -9.86 1.35 -7.51
CA LEU A 181 -10.41 2.71 -7.50
C LEU A 181 -9.39 3.77 -7.96
N GLY A 182 -8.12 3.58 -7.59
CA GLY A 182 -7.03 4.43 -8.08
C GLY A 182 -6.82 4.28 -9.59
N ALA A 183 -6.92 3.07 -10.13
CA ALA A 183 -6.83 2.81 -11.56
C ALA A 183 -8.02 3.41 -12.34
N GLU A 184 -9.25 3.30 -11.80
CA GLU A 184 -10.43 3.97 -12.35
C GLU A 184 -10.26 5.49 -12.39
N LEU A 185 -9.68 6.09 -11.35
CA LEU A 185 -9.46 7.54 -11.29
C LEU A 185 -8.55 8.05 -12.42
N ILE A 186 -7.57 7.25 -12.84
CA ILE A 186 -6.67 7.56 -13.96
C ILE A 186 -7.13 6.95 -15.29
N GLU A 187 -8.33 6.35 -15.34
CA GLU A 187 -8.94 5.68 -16.50
C GLU A 187 -8.04 4.57 -17.10
N MET A 188 -7.40 3.78 -16.20
CA MET A 188 -6.51 2.66 -16.54
C MET A 188 -6.90 1.35 -15.86
N GLU A 189 -8.18 1.19 -15.52
CA GLU A 189 -8.74 -0.01 -14.89
C GLU A 189 -8.64 -1.28 -15.76
N HIS A 190 -8.36 -1.12 -17.05
CA HIS A 190 -8.16 -2.22 -17.99
C HIS A 190 -6.77 -2.88 -17.87
N LEU A 191 -5.82 -2.22 -17.21
CA LEU A 191 -4.48 -2.78 -16.99
C LEU A 191 -4.49 -3.83 -15.87
N PRO A 192 -3.65 -4.87 -15.97
CA PRO A 192 -3.46 -5.79 -14.85
C PRO A 192 -2.89 -5.05 -13.65
N ILE A 193 -3.50 -5.30 -12.49
CA ILE A 193 -3.12 -4.71 -11.21
C ILE A 193 -2.62 -5.81 -10.28
N LEU A 194 -1.45 -5.60 -9.69
CA LEU A 194 -0.94 -6.43 -8.61
C LEU A 194 -0.69 -5.56 -7.39
N GLY A 195 -1.62 -5.62 -6.45
CA GLY A 195 -1.57 -4.87 -5.20
C GLY A 195 -1.34 -5.75 -3.98
N SER A 196 -1.21 -5.11 -2.81
CA SER A 196 -0.89 -5.82 -1.56
C SER A 196 -1.94 -6.85 -1.15
N GLY A 197 -3.22 -6.67 -1.51
CA GLY A 197 -4.26 -7.65 -1.21
C GLY A 197 -3.98 -9.02 -1.82
N MET A 198 -3.67 -9.08 -3.12
CA MET A 198 -3.32 -10.33 -3.81
C MET A 198 -2.05 -10.96 -3.25
N LEU A 199 -1.04 -10.15 -2.92
CA LEU A 199 0.22 -10.63 -2.33
C LEU A 199 0.00 -11.22 -0.93
N ALA A 200 -0.80 -10.54 -0.10
CA ALA A 200 -1.15 -10.99 1.25
C ALA A 200 -1.97 -12.30 1.20
N TRP A 201 -2.98 -12.36 0.34
CA TRP A 201 -3.73 -13.58 0.11
C TRP A 201 -2.81 -14.75 -0.28
N PHE A 202 -1.94 -14.56 -1.25
CA PHE A 202 -1.03 -15.59 -1.71
C PHE A 202 -0.06 -16.04 -0.62
N ALA A 203 0.54 -15.11 0.12
CA ALA A 203 1.43 -15.41 1.24
C ALA A 203 0.70 -16.23 2.32
N ALA A 204 -0.43 -15.73 2.83
CA ALA A 204 -1.13 -16.34 3.96
C ALA A 204 -1.81 -17.66 3.59
N THR A 205 -2.50 -17.71 2.44
CA THR A 205 -3.33 -18.87 2.10
C THR A 205 -2.59 -19.95 1.33
N GLN A 206 -1.76 -19.57 0.36
CA GLN A 206 -1.07 -20.50 -0.52
C GLN A 206 0.30 -20.92 0.00
N ARG A 207 0.99 -20.05 0.77
CA ARG A 207 2.36 -20.30 1.25
C ARG A 207 2.49 -20.44 2.75
N LYS A 208 1.47 -20.06 3.54
CA LYS A 208 1.51 -20.06 5.01
C LYS A 208 2.63 -19.18 5.56
N LEU A 209 2.86 -18.06 4.90
CA LEU A 209 3.85 -17.05 5.22
C LEU A 209 3.16 -15.79 5.77
N PRO A 210 3.89 -14.89 6.44
CA PRO A 210 3.36 -13.58 6.83
C PRO A 210 2.84 -12.80 5.61
N GLU A 211 1.72 -12.11 5.75
CA GLU A 211 1.00 -11.42 4.66
C GLU A 211 1.89 -10.45 3.85
N HIS A 212 2.83 -9.78 4.52
CA HIS A 212 3.72 -8.80 3.90
C HIS A 212 4.95 -9.39 3.21
N THR A 213 5.12 -10.72 3.22
CA THR A 213 6.33 -11.40 2.70
C THR A 213 6.70 -10.99 1.29
N PHE A 214 5.71 -10.81 0.41
CA PHE A 214 5.92 -10.51 -1.00
C PHE A 214 5.76 -9.03 -1.37
N PHE A 215 5.58 -8.15 -0.40
CA PHE A 215 5.51 -6.70 -0.65
C PHE A 215 6.87 -6.18 -1.14
N LYS A 216 6.86 -5.04 -1.84
CA LYS A 216 8.09 -4.34 -2.22
C LYS A 216 9.01 -4.20 -0.98
N PRO A 217 10.28 -4.53 -1.05
CA PRO A 217 11.11 -4.73 -2.25
C PRO A 217 11.23 -6.19 -2.75
N ASN A 218 10.37 -7.12 -2.33
CA ASN A 218 10.46 -8.52 -2.75
C ASN A 218 10.28 -8.66 -4.27
N PRO A 219 11.14 -9.42 -4.99
CA PRO A 219 11.08 -9.57 -6.44
C PRO A 219 9.84 -10.32 -6.94
N VAL A 220 9.20 -11.13 -6.12
CA VAL A 220 7.96 -11.86 -6.47
C VAL A 220 6.89 -10.90 -6.95
N HIS A 221 6.77 -9.71 -6.34
CA HIS A 221 5.84 -8.68 -6.77
C HIS A 221 6.05 -8.26 -8.23
N ALA A 222 7.27 -7.89 -8.60
CA ALA A 222 7.60 -7.48 -9.97
C ALA A 222 7.48 -8.64 -10.97
N LEU A 223 8.03 -9.81 -10.63
CA LEU A 223 7.98 -11.01 -11.48
C LEU A 223 6.53 -11.45 -11.78
N ALA A 224 5.66 -11.45 -10.77
CA ALA A 224 4.27 -11.82 -10.95
C ALA A 224 3.53 -10.81 -11.85
N LEU A 225 3.77 -9.49 -11.68
CA LEU A 225 3.17 -8.49 -12.57
C LEU A 225 3.63 -8.67 -14.02
N MET A 226 4.90 -8.99 -14.27
CA MET A 226 5.39 -9.29 -15.61
C MET A 226 4.59 -10.45 -16.25
N GLN A 227 4.33 -11.53 -15.50
CA GLN A 227 3.53 -12.65 -15.99
C GLN A 227 2.05 -12.25 -16.23
N LEU A 228 1.48 -11.40 -15.36
CA LEU A 228 0.14 -10.85 -15.55
C LEU A 228 0.03 -10.04 -16.86
N CYS A 229 1.04 -9.24 -17.17
CA CYS A 229 1.09 -8.47 -18.43
C CYS A 229 1.11 -9.38 -19.68
N LEU A 230 1.55 -10.62 -19.55
CA LEU A 230 1.45 -11.65 -20.60
C LEU A 230 0.13 -12.44 -20.59
N GLY A 231 -0.84 -12.00 -19.76
CA GLY A 231 -2.17 -12.60 -19.70
C GLY A 231 -2.31 -13.84 -18.82
N LEU A 232 -1.33 -14.16 -17.96
CA LEU A 232 -1.51 -15.24 -17.00
C LEU A 232 -2.51 -14.84 -15.90
N PRO A 233 -3.30 -15.80 -15.39
CA PRO A 233 -4.07 -15.60 -14.17
C PRO A 233 -3.17 -15.22 -12.99
N ALA A 234 -3.67 -14.40 -12.07
CA ALA A 234 -2.88 -13.84 -10.96
C ALA A 234 -2.28 -14.92 -10.04
N GLU A 235 -3.03 -15.98 -9.76
CA GLU A 235 -2.56 -17.11 -8.94
C GLU A 235 -1.39 -17.82 -9.60
N ASP A 236 -1.50 -18.14 -10.90
CA ASP A 236 -0.45 -18.79 -11.67
C ASP A 236 0.80 -17.90 -11.79
N ALA A 237 0.60 -16.61 -12.00
CA ALA A 237 1.66 -15.61 -12.07
C ALA A 237 2.45 -15.53 -10.75
N LEU A 238 1.75 -15.48 -9.62
CA LEU A 238 2.35 -15.47 -8.28
C LEU A 238 3.07 -16.78 -7.97
N MET A 239 2.48 -17.91 -8.36
CA MET A 239 3.10 -19.23 -8.20
C MET A 239 4.44 -19.29 -8.91
N LYS A 240 4.48 -18.98 -10.22
CA LYS A 240 5.71 -19.00 -11.03
C LYS A 240 6.77 -18.01 -10.52
N ALA A 241 6.34 -16.83 -10.09
CA ALA A 241 7.24 -15.84 -9.51
C ALA A 241 7.87 -16.33 -8.20
N HIS A 242 7.07 -16.97 -7.35
CA HIS A 242 7.55 -17.55 -6.10
C HIS A 242 8.52 -18.74 -6.35
N GLU A 243 8.20 -19.64 -7.28
CA GLU A 243 9.07 -20.75 -7.67
C GLU A 243 10.44 -20.22 -8.14
N LEU A 244 10.45 -19.21 -9.00
CA LEU A 244 11.71 -18.60 -9.45
C LEU A 244 12.49 -17.98 -8.28
N TRP A 245 11.80 -17.30 -7.37
CA TRP A 245 12.42 -16.70 -6.18
C TRP A 245 13.05 -17.76 -5.25
N GLN A 246 12.44 -18.95 -5.16
CA GLN A 246 12.99 -20.08 -4.38
C GLN A 246 14.13 -20.84 -5.09
N GLY A 247 14.43 -20.49 -6.34
CA GLY A 247 15.39 -21.25 -7.16
C GLY A 247 14.84 -22.57 -7.70
N GLU A 248 13.51 -22.73 -7.71
CA GLU A 248 12.77 -23.91 -8.19
C GLU A 248 12.07 -23.60 -9.52
N GLY A 249 12.28 -22.41 -10.07
CA GLY A 249 11.58 -21.93 -11.27
C GLY A 249 11.93 -22.71 -12.52
N ILE A 250 10.92 -22.97 -13.35
CA ILE A 250 11.10 -23.60 -14.66
C ILE A 250 11.43 -22.49 -15.67
N ARG A 251 12.65 -22.54 -16.25
CA ARG A 251 13.16 -21.55 -17.20
C ARG A 251 12.19 -21.26 -18.35
N GLU A 252 11.50 -22.27 -18.86
CA GLU A 252 10.54 -22.17 -19.97
C GLU A 252 9.40 -21.18 -19.67
N ASN A 253 9.06 -20.99 -18.42
CA ASN A 253 8.04 -20.00 -18.00
C ASN A 253 8.49 -18.55 -18.24
N TRP A 254 9.78 -18.32 -18.41
CA TRP A 254 10.39 -16.98 -18.44
C TRP A 254 11.07 -16.65 -19.77
N VAL A 255 11.27 -17.62 -20.67
CA VAL A 255 11.96 -17.40 -21.97
C VAL A 255 11.33 -16.29 -22.80
N LYS A 256 10.01 -16.07 -22.65
CA LYS A 256 9.28 -15.02 -23.38
C LYS A 256 9.76 -13.61 -23.05
N PHE A 257 10.44 -13.44 -21.92
CA PHE A 257 10.99 -12.14 -21.50
C PHE A 257 12.42 -11.93 -22.04
N GLY A 258 13.05 -12.93 -22.63
CA GLY A 258 14.39 -12.77 -23.21
C GLY A 258 14.37 -11.63 -24.24
N ASP A 259 15.36 -10.73 -24.14
CA ASP A 259 15.52 -9.54 -24.97
C ASP A 259 14.39 -8.50 -24.84
N SER A 260 13.51 -8.63 -23.83
CA SER A 260 12.49 -7.61 -23.52
C SER A 260 13.10 -6.41 -22.82
N LYS A 261 12.50 -5.24 -23.08
CA LYS A 261 12.74 -4.00 -22.34
C LYS A 261 11.65 -3.77 -21.32
N VAL A 262 12.02 -3.59 -20.07
CA VAL A 262 11.11 -3.29 -18.95
C VAL A 262 11.37 -1.89 -18.46
N VAL A 263 10.38 -1.01 -18.55
CA VAL A 263 10.46 0.35 -18.04
C VAL A 263 9.57 0.47 -16.82
N VAL A 264 10.10 1.02 -15.75
CA VAL A 264 9.40 1.15 -14.46
C VAL A 264 9.36 2.58 -14.01
N PHE A 265 8.18 3.06 -13.69
CA PHE A 265 7.93 4.36 -13.05
C PHE A 265 7.56 4.13 -11.59
N GLU A 266 8.31 4.72 -10.67
CA GLU A 266 8.15 4.46 -9.25
C GLU A 266 8.55 5.68 -8.41
N ASP A 267 7.84 5.91 -7.30
CA ASP A 267 8.11 6.99 -6.36
C ASP A 267 8.86 6.53 -5.11
N SER A 268 9.18 5.24 -5.02
CA SER A 268 9.84 4.62 -3.88
C SER A 268 11.08 3.80 -4.28
N VAL A 269 12.11 3.86 -3.45
CA VAL A 269 13.31 3.02 -3.61
C VAL A 269 12.97 1.53 -3.55
N LYS A 270 12.05 1.13 -2.68
CA LYS A 270 11.62 -0.27 -2.52
C LYS A 270 10.98 -0.84 -3.79
N GLY A 271 10.21 -0.02 -4.52
CA GLY A 271 9.62 -0.45 -5.80
C GLY A 271 10.68 -0.69 -6.87
N LEU A 272 11.63 0.23 -7.02
CA LEU A 272 12.75 0.05 -7.96
C LEU A 272 13.63 -1.16 -7.58
N GLN A 273 13.87 -1.39 -6.29
CA GLN A 273 14.61 -2.56 -5.81
C GLN A 273 13.92 -3.89 -6.14
N SER A 274 12.58 -3.94 -6.04
CA SER A 274 11.80 -5.12 -6.41
C SER A 274 12.07 -5.54 -7.86
N VAL A 275 12.08 -4.58 -8.78
CA VAL A 275 12.33 -4.84 -10.21
C VAL A 275 13.79 -5.18 -10.48
N ARG A 276 14.74 -4.48 -9.85
CA ARG A 276 16.18 -4.80 -9.98
C ARG A 276 16.48 -6.22 -9.50
N SER A 277 15.86 -6.63 -8.39
CA SER A 277 16.00 -7.98 -7.85
C SER A 277 15.35 -9.02 -8.77
N ALA A 278 14.21 -8.70 -9.39
CA ALA A 278 13.57 -9.56 -10.40
C ALA A 278 14.48 -9.76 -11.62
N GLN A 279 15.10 -8.68 -12.14
CA GLN A 279 16.09 -8.76 -13.23
C GLN A 279 17.25 -9.69 -12.87
N ALA A 280 17.77 -9.58 -11.65
CA ALA A 280 18.88 -10.42 -11.19
C ALA A 280 18.49 -11.92 -11.14
N LEU A 281 17.28 -12.23 -10.67
CA LEU A 281 16.78 -13.62 -10.65
C LEU A 281 16.62 -14.20 -12.07
N LEU A 282 16.08 -13.43 -13.02
CA LEU A 282 15.96 -13.84 -14.41
C LEU A 282 17.34 -14.09 -15.04
N ALA A 283 18.32 -13.25 -14.72
CA ALA A 283 19.69 -13.41 -15.23
C ALA A 283 20.35 -14.71 -14.73
N LEU A 284 20.04 -15.20 -13.53
CA LEU A 284 20.51 -16.50 -13.04
C LEU A 284 19.99 -17.66 -13.88
N GLU A 285 18.81 -17.51 -14.49
CA GLU A 285 18.23 -18.48 -15.42
C GLU A 285 18.67 -18.25 -16.89
N ASN A 286 19.68 -17.39 -17.11
CA ASN A 286 20.14 -16.97 -18.44
C ASN A 286 19.02 -16.31 -19.29
N ILE A 287 18.14 -15.57 -18.65
CA ILE A 287 17.12 -14.73 -19.28
C ILE A 287 17.51 -13.28 -19.03
N HIS A 288 17.92 -12.62 -20.11
CA HIS A 288 18.40 -11.24 -20.04
C HIS A 288 17.28 -10.31 -20.47
N ILE A 289 16.95 -9.36 -19.60
CA ILE A 289 16.02 -8.26 -19.86
C ILE A 289 16.76 -6.94 -19.71
N GLU A 290 16.44 -5.97 -20.54
CA GLU A 290 16.85 -4.59 -20.33
C GLU A 290 15.89 -3.95 -19.33
N VAL A 291 16.39 -3.31 -18.28
CA VAL A 291 15.58 -2.63 -17.29
C VAL A 291 15.96 -1.16 -17.22
N ASN A 292 14.98 -0.28 -17.39
CA ASN A 292 15.10 1.16 -17.21
C ASN A 292 14.26 1.59 -16.00
N LEU A 293 14.92 2.01 -14.94
CA LEU A 293 14.30 2.42 -13.67
C LEU A 293 14.14 3.94 -13.63
N ILE A 294 12.90 4.41 -13.65
CA ILE A 294 12.56 5.82 -13.66
C ILE A 294 11.93 6.20 -12.32
N GLY A 295 12.64 7.04 -11.57
CA GLY A 295 12.10 7.64 -10.35
C GLY A 295 11.22 8.84 -10.65
N VAL A 296 10.06 8.95 -10.00
CA VAL A 296 9.17 10.12 -10.16
C VAL A 296 8.75 10.64 -8.79
N SER A 297 9.13 11.87 -8.44
CA SER A 297 8.67 12.48 -7.19
C SER A 297 8.83 14.00 -7.20
N THR A 298 7.84 14.72 -6.69
CA THR A 298 7.94 16.16 -6.41
C THR A 298 8.70 16.44 -5.12
N ASN A 299 8.78 15.47 -4.19
CA ASN A 299 9.46 15.61 -2.92
C ASN A 299 10.99 15.56 -3.10
N PRO A 300 11.76 16.59 -2.71
CA PRO A 300 13.19 16.62 -2.91
C PRO A 300 13.96 15.55 -2.12
N ILE A 301 13.47 15.14 -0.94
CA ILE A 301 14.08 14.08 -0.13
C ILE A 301 13.91 12.73 -0.84
N LYS A 302 12.68 12.40 -1.27
CA LYS A 302 12.43 11.18 -2.05
C LYS A 302 13.25 11.16 -3.34
N ARG A 303 13.36 12.28 -4.06
CA ARG A 303 14.22 12.36 -5.27
C ARG A 303 15.67 12.02 -4.98
N ALA A 304 16.24 12.56 -3.91
CA ALA A 304 17.62 12.25 -3.55
C ALA A 304 17.84 10.76 -3.24
N GLU A 305 16.87 10.09 -2.67
CA GLU A 305 16.92 8.64 -2.44
C GLU A 305 16.74 7.85 -3.77
N LEU A 306 15.80 8.25 -4.62
CA LEU A 306 15.59 7.63 -5.93
C LEU A 306 16.83 7.75 -6.84
N GLN A 307 17.55 8.87 -6.80
CA GLN A 307 18.79 9.10 -7.57
C GLN A 307 19.91 8.08 -7.26
N LYS A 308 19.84 7.37 -6.13
CA LYS A 308 20.83 6.35 -5.76
C LYS A 308 20.66 5.03 -6.52
N ILE A 309 19.49 4.79 -7.10
CA ILE A 309 19.15 3.51 -7.73
C ILE A 309 18.50 3.63 -9.10
N ALA A 310 17.77 4.72 -9.38
CA ALA A 310 17.11 4.96 -10.65
C ALA A 310 18.12 5.35 -11.73
N ASP A 311 17.85 4.98 -12.97
CA ASP A 311 18.64 5.38 -14.14
C ASP A 311 18.38 6.86 -14.49
N CYS A 312 17.15 7.35 -14.23
CA CYS A 312 16.81 8.77 -14.26
C CYS A 312 15.70 9.10 -13.26
N VAL A 313 15.58 10.39 -12.91
CA VAL A 313 14.56 10.86 -11.95
C VAL A 313 13.90 12.13 -12.47
N TYR A 314 12.57 12.11 -12.56
CA TYR A 314 11.73 13.22 -12.94
C TYR A 314 10.97 13.80 -11.76
N THR A 315 10.58 15.06 -11.87
CA THR A 315 9.66 15.70 -10.92
C THR A 315 8.21 15.43 -11.25
N ASP A 316 7.92 15.07 -12.51
CA ASP A 316 6.58 14.85 -13.04
C ASP A 316 6.64 13.74 -14.11
N ILE A 317 5.74 12.77 -14.03
CA ILE A 317 5.61 11.67 -15.00
C ILE A 317 5.30 12.18 -16.41
N ASN A 318 4.68 13.35 -16.55
CA ASN A 318 4.36 13.96 -17.84
C ASN A 318 5.59 14.48 -18.61
N GLN A 319 6.75 14.52 -17.98
CA GLN A 319 8.03 14.85 -18.64
C GLN A 319 8.60 13.65 -19.42
N VAL A 320 8.02 12.46 -19.25
CA VAL A 320 8.47 11.25 -19.95
C VAL A 320 7.96 11.26 -21.39
N GLU A 321 8.84 10.93 -22.32
CA GLU A 321 8.51 10.72 -23.72
C GLU A 321 8.38 9.22 -24.00
N TRP A 322 7.15 8.73 -24.09
CA TRP A 322 6.85 7.30 -24.25
C TRP A 322 7.46 6.69 -25.52
N GLU A 323 7.53 7.47 -26.58
CA GLU A 323 8.11 7.04 -27.88
C GLU A 323 9.63 6.82 -27.80
N ALA A 324 10.29 7.35 -26.76
CA ALA A 324 11.73 7.16 -26.53
C ALA A 324 12.06 5.95 -25.65
N LEU A 325 11.06 5.28 -25.12
CA LEU A 325 11.18 4.11 -24.25
C LEU A 325 11.26 2.84 -25.08
#